data_38b66bdd40eb30146782a672e374ed96
#
_entry.id   38b66bdd40eb30146782a672e374ed96
#
_cell.length_a   1.000
_cell.length_b   1.000
_cell.length_c   1.000
_cell.angle_alpha   90.00
_cell.angle_beta   90.00
_cell.angle_gamma   90.00
#
_symmetry.space_group_name_H-M   'P 1'
#
loop_
_entity.id
_entity.type
_entity.pdbx_description
1 polymer ?
#
loop_
_entity_poly.entity_id
_entity_poly.type
_entity_poly.pdbx_seq_one_letter_code
_entity_poly.pdbx_strand_id
1 'polypeptide(L)'
;MDTENDLLNLLLKSPNSESIRTIAEQLELDHNFSYTKDGNDLQGVWELRWSSSNSPFLKYSPFIDNLQILDPFNLNGLNLLKPRGIKSIIGTGILIRLFYINERKIGVKFTHAGVMGPKFGRKNIKAMKEINNEQLGLSLIHISEPTRPY
;
A
#
# COMPACT_ATOMS: atom_id res chain seq x y z
N MET A 1 1.16 18.23 -21.23
CA MET A 1 1.47 16.80 -21.05
C MET A 1 0.66 16.31 -19.89
N ASP A 2 -0.04 15.21 -20.08
CA ASP A 2 -0.85 14.63 -19.01
C ASP A 2 0.03 13.70 -18.17
N THR A 3 0.59 14.28 -17.14
CA THR A 3 1.58 13.62 -16.24
C THR A 3 1.04 12.33 -15.61
N GLU A 4 -0.27 12.25 -15.37
CA GLU A 4 -0.91 11.04 -14.85
C GLU A 4 -0.92 9.92 -15.89
N ASN A 5 -1.27 10.22 -17.13
CA ASN A 5 -1.25 9.24 -18.21
C ASN A 5 0.18 8.75 -18.51
N ASP A 6 1.17 9.63 -18.41
CA ASP A 6 2.57 9.25 -18.56
C ASP A 6 3.00 8.28 -17.45
N LEU A 7 2.60 8.54 -16.19
CA LEU A 7 2.84 7.64 -15.07
C LEU A 7 2.19 6.28 -15.28
N LEU A 8 0.91 6.25 -15.65
CA LEU A 8 0.19 5.01 -15.90
C LEU A 8 0.82 4.19 -17.03
N ASN A 9 1.24 4.83 -18.12
CA ASN A 9 1.95 4.17 -19.21
C ASN A 9 3.28 3.57 -18.78
N LEU A 10 4.07 4.29 -17.96
CA LEU A 10 5.32 3.78 -17.42
C LEU A 10 5.12 2.59 -16.47
N LEU A 11 4.13 2.67 -15.59
CA LEU A 11 3.79 1.58 -14.68
C LEU A 11 3.38 0.30 -15.41
N LEU A 12 2.72 0.43 -16.56
CA LEU A 12 2.29 -0.70 -17.37
C LEU A 12 3.41 -1.29 -18.23
N LYS A 13 4.24 -0.42 -18.84
CA LYS A 13 5.22 -0.84 -19.85
C LYS A 13 6.63 -1.01 -19.30
N SER A 14 6.99 -0.22 -18.29
CA SER A 14 8.37 -0.14 -17.76
C SER A 14 8.37 0.12 -16.25
N PRO A 15 7.83 -0.80 -15.42
CA PRO A 15 7.64 -0.59 -13.98
C PRO A 15 8.93 -0.37 -13.18
N ASN A 16 10.09 -0.63 -13.80
CA ASN A 16 11.41 -0.39 -13.18
C ASN A 16 12.08 0.91 -13.67
N SER A 17 11.35 1.75 -14.42
CA SER A 17 11.91 3.02 -14.91
C SER A 17 12.20 3.99 -13.76
N GLU A 18 13.40 4.58 -13.75
CA GLU A 18 13.76 5.64 -12.79
C GLU A 18 12.89 6.90 -12.94
N SER A 19 12.33 7.12 -14.13
CA SER A 19 11.43 8.23 -14.41
C SER A 19 10.13 8.18 -13.60
N ILE A 20 9.71 7.00 -13.13
CA ILE A 20 8.51 6.84 -12.29
C ILE A 20 8.64 7.67 -11.02
N ARG A 21 9.81 7.62 -10.37
CA ARG A 21 10.05 8.41 -9.16
C ARG A 21 9.88 9.91 -9.41
N THR A 22 10.51 10.43 -10.45
CA THR A 22 10.43 11.85 -10.79
C THR A 22 9.01 12.30 -11.08
N ILE A 23 8.26 11.49 -11.84
CA ILE A 23 6.86 11.80 -12.16
C ILE A 23 5.98 11.73 -10.91
N ALA A 24 6.17 10.72 -10.06
CA ALA A 24 5.42 10.59 -8.81
C ALA A 24 5.69 11.79 -7.87
N GLU A 25 6.95 12.18 -7.70
CA GLU A 25 7.33 13.35 -6.90
C GLU A 25 6.71 14.64 -7.46
N GLN A 26 6.66 14.80 -8.78
CA GLN A 26 6.00 15.94 -9.41
C GLN A 26 4.49 15.96 -9.14
N LEU A 27 3.82 14.82 -9.28
CA LEU A 27 2.39 14.70 -8.97
C LEU A 27 2.10 14.98 -7.50
N GLU A 28 2.96 14.54 -6.58
CA GLU A 28 2.84 14.86 -5.15
C GLU A 28 2.94 16.36 -4.85
N LEU A 29 3.75 17.08 -5.63
CA LEU A 29 3.86 18.55 -5.50
C LEU A 29 2.63 19.27 -6.06
N ASP A 30 2.08 18.78 -7.16
CA ASP A 30 0.98 19.42 -7.87
C ASP A 30 -0.38 19.19 -7.20
N HIS A 31 -0.53 18.08 -6.46
CA HIS A 31 -1.79 17.73 -5.80
C HIS A 31 -1.89 18.26 -4.37
N ASN A 32 -3.02 18.88 -4.06
CA ASN A 32 -3.33 19.45 -2.75
C ASN A 32 -4.17 18.47 -1.90
N PHE A 33 -3.75 17.20 -1.82
CA PHE A 33 -4.40 16.25 -0.93
C PHE A 33 -4.32 16.71 0.54
N SER A 34 -5.44 16.62 1.24
CA SER A 34 -5.55 16.88 2.67
C SER A 34 -6.21 15.71 3.37
N TYR A 35 -5.52 15.08 4.31
CA TYR A 35 -6.06 13.93 5.03
C TYR A 35 -7.37 14.23 5.74
N THR A 36 -7.50 15.41 6.33
CA THR A 36 -8.74 15.82 7.03
C THR A 36 -9.94 16.01 6.11
N LYS A 37 -9.70 16.39 4.86
CA LYS A 37 -10.77 16.62 3.87
C LYS A 37 -11.04 15.37 3.02
N ASP A 38 -9.97 14.75 2.55
CA ASP A 38 -10.00 13.74 1.48
C ASP A 38 -9.66 12.33 2.02
N GLY A 39 -9.45 12.20 3.34
CA GLY A 39 -9.06 10.93 3.96
C GLY A 39 -10.05 9.78 3.72
N ASN A 40 -11.32 10.10 3.47
CA ASN A 40 -12.34 9.12 3.12
C ASN A 40 -12.02 8.40 1.80
N ASP A 41 -11.38 9.08 0.87
CA ASP A 41 -11.03 8.55 -0.44
C ASP A 41 -9.92 7.49 -0.35
N LEU A 42 -9.22 7.43 0.79
CA LEU A 42 -8.25 6.38 1.08
C LEU A 42 -8.89 5.06 1.51
N GLN A 43 -10.18 5.07 1.89
CA GLN A 43 -10.86 3.84 2.28
C GLN A 43 -11.03 2.95 1.08
N GLY A 44 -10.59 1.71 1.19
CA GLY A 44 -10.77 0.74 0.13
C GLY A 44 -9.63 -0.25 -0.03
N VAL A 45 -9.62 -0.90 -1.18
CA VAL A 45 -8.61 -1.89 -1.57
C VAL A 45 -7.74 -1.28 -2.66
N TRP A 46 -6.45 -1.21 -2.39
CA TRP A 46 -5.44 -0.62 -3.27
C TRP A 46 -4.45 -1.67 -3.73
N GLU A 47 -4.09 -1.66 -4.99
CA GLU A 47 -2.99 -2.49 -5.50
C GLU A 47 -1.71 -1.65 -5.56
N LEU A 48 -0.65 -2.16 -4.92
CA LEU A 48 0.67 -1.55 -5.03
C LEU A 48 1.24 -1.78 -6.43
N ARG A 49 1.46 -0.71 -7.16
CA ARG A 49 2.06 -0.74 -8.49
C ARG A 49 3.52 -0.32 -8.50
N TRP A 50 3.89 0.55 -7.58
CA TRP A 50 5.23 1.05 -7.43
C TRP A 50 5.47 1.54 -6.00
N SER A 51 6.72 1.46 -5.54
CA SER A 51 7.12 2.00 -4.25
C SER A 51 8.61 2.34 -4.28
N SER A 52 8.98 3.44 -3.66
CA SER A 52 10.37 3.80 -3.38
C SER A 52 10.92 3.09 -2.13
N SER A 53 10.07 2.38 -1.40
CA SER A 53 10.44 1.69 -0.16
C SER A 53 11.28 0.44 -0.43
N ASN A 54 12.29 0.23 0.39
CA ASN A 54 13.07 -1.02 0.42
C ASN A 54 12.47 -2.08 1.35
N SER A 55 11.36 -1.76 2.03
CA SER A 55 10.66 -2.71 2.88
C SER A 55 10.12 -3.88 2.05
N PRO A 56 10.36 -5.14 2.46
CA PRO A 56 9.90 -6.30 1.72
C PRO A 56 8.38 -6.35 1.53
N PHE A 57 7.62 -5.73 2.43
CA PHE A 57 6.15 -5.68 2.35
C PHE A 57 5.60 -4.55 1.48
N LEU A 58 6.44 -3.61 1.11
CA LEU A 58 6.10 -2.46 0.28
C LEU A 58 6.89 -2.43 -1.05
N LYS A 59 7.62 -3.49 -1.36
CA LYS A 59 8.36 -3.59 -2.60
C LYS A 59 7.43 -4.13 -3.70
N TYR A 60 7.40 -3.44 -4.84
CA TYR A 60 6.71 -3.96 -6.02
C TYR A 60 7.42 -5.22 -6.57
N SER A 61 6.62 -6.22 -6.94
CA SER A 61 7.07 -7.41 -7.66
C SER A 61 6.05 -7.79 -8.72
N PRO A 62 6.46 -8.11 -9.96
CA PRO A 62 5.54 -8.53 -11.01
C PRO A 62 4.90 -9.90 -10.74
N PHE A 63 5.45 -10.68 -9.83
CA PHE A 63 4.99 -12.04 -9.49
C PHE A 63 4.09 -12.10 -8.27
N ILE A 64 3.92 -10.98 -7.57
CA ILE A 64 3.16 -10.90 -6.32
C ILE A 64 2.11 -9.80 -6.45
N ASP A 65 0.86 -10.15 -6.15
CA ASP A 65 -0.18 -9.18 -5.88
C ASP A 65 0.03 -8.63 -4.47
N ASN A 66 0.23 -7.33 -4.36
CA ASN A 66 0.33 -6.63 -3.09
C ASN A 66 -0.89 -5.72 -2.97
N LEU A 67 -1.85 -6.17 -2.18
CA LEU A 67 -3.10 -5.46 -1.96
C LEU A 67 -3.09 -4.81 -0.58
N GLN A 68 -3.45 -3.55 -0.52
CA GLN A 68 -3.58 -2.79 0.73
C GLN A 68 -5.04 -2.46 0.96
N ILE A 69 -5.60 -3.00 2.02
CA ILE A 69 -6.95 -2.67 2.47
C ILE A 69 -6.80 -1.63 3.57
N LEU A 70 -7.28 -0.42 3.31
CA LEU A 70 -7.14 0.71 4.22
C LEU A 70 -8.48 1.11 4.84
N ASP A 71 -8.46 1.33 6.14
CA ASP A 71 -9.54 1.92 6.91
C ASP A 71 -9.01 3.13 7.69
N PRO A 72 -9.00 4.30 7.04
CA PRO A 72 -8.45 5.51 7.64
C PRO A 72 -9.25 6.00 8.84
N PHE A 73 -10.53 5.68 8.96
CA PHE A 73 -11.37 6.07 10.10
C PHE A 73 -10.96 5.36 11.39
N ASN A 74 -10.69 4.05 11.29
CA ASN A 74 -10.25 3.24 12.42
C ASN A 74 -8.72 3.18 12.54
N LEU A 75 -8.00 3.93 11.70
CA LEU A 75 -6.54 4.02 11.69
C LEU A 75 -5.86 2.64 11.58
N ASN A 76 -6.44 1.76 10.77
CA ASN A 76 -5.89 0.43 10.55
C ASN A 76 -5.99 0.00 9.10
N GLY A 77 -5.40 -1.13 8.80
CA GLY A 77 -5.48 -1.75 7.49
C GLY A 77 -4.83 -3.12 7.47
N LEU A 78 -4.84 -3.69 6.30
CA LEU A 78 -4.26 -4.99 6.02
C LEU A 78 -3.48 -4.92 4.72
N ASN A 79 -2.24 -5.38 4.75
CA ASN A 79 -1.47 -5.63 3.54
C ASN A 79 -1.52 -7.13 3.23
N LEU A 80 -2.01 -7.49 2.06
CA LEU A 80 -2.14 -8.86 1.60
C LEU A 80 -1.19 -9.12 0.44
N LEU A 81 -0.27 -10.03 0.66
CA LEU A 81 0.69 -10.49 -0.35
C LEU A 81 0.30 -11.88 -0.81
N LYS A 82 0.08 -12.06 -2.10
CA LYS A 82 -0.24 -13.37 -2.68
C LYS A 82 0.41 -13.53 -4.05
N PRO A 83 0.71 -14.76 -4.49
CA PRO A 83 1.18 -15.01 -5.86
C PRO A 83 0.19 -14.50 -6.89
N ARG A 84 0.70 -13.81 -7.91
CA ARG A 84 -0.12 -13.28 -9.00
C ARG A 84 -0.67 -14.40 -9.88
N GLY A 85 -1.90 -14.24 -10.34
CA GLY A 85 -2.55 -15.17 -11.26
C GLY A 85 -3.09 -16.44 -10.63
N ILE A 86 -2.83 -16.69 -9.35
CA ILE A 86 -3.40 -17.82 -8.62
C ILE A 86 -4.62 -17.31 -7.83
N LYS A 87 -5.81 -17.73 -8.26
CA LYS A 87 -7.02 -17.43 -7.50
C LYS A 87 -6.96 -18.13 -6.15
N SER A 88 -6.78 -17.35 -5.11
CA SER A 88 -7.14 -17.67 -3.72
C SER A 88 -6.42 -18.83 -3.05
N ILE A 89 -5.10 -18.96 -3.03
CA ILE A 89 -4.67 -20.13 -2.33
C ILE A 89 -4.02 -19.82 -0.99
N ILE A 90 -2.92 -19.19 -0.98
CA ILE A 90 -2.22 -18.87 0.25
C ILE A 90 -1.50 -17.54 0.05
N GLY A 91 -1.69 -16.64 0.97
CA GLY A 91 -0.99 -15.37 0.99
C GLY A 91 -0.44 -15.07 2.37
N THR A 92 0.29 -13.99 2.49
CA THR A 92 0.69 -13.42 3.76
C THR A 92 -0.13 -12.16 4.02
N GLY A 93 -0.81 -12.14 5.16
CA GLY A 93 -1.50 -10.96 5.66
C GLY A 93 -0.63 -10.25 6.69
N ILE A 94 -0.58 -8.93 6.61
CA ILE A 94 0.17 -8.09 7.54
C ILE A 94 -0.78 -7.01 8.01
N LEU A 95 -1.09 -7.03 9.31
CA LEU A 95 -1.89 -5.96 9.92
C LEU A 95 -1.05 -4.70 10.04
N ILE A 96 -1.65 -3.60 9.64
CA ILE A 96 -1.03 -2.28 9.71
C ILE A 96 -1.85 -1.36 10.61
N ARG A 97 -1.16 -0.49 11.30
CA ARG A 97 -1.76 0.64 12.00
C ARG A 97 -1.34 1.93 11.32
N LEU A 98 -2.33 2.75 11.01
CA LEU A 98 -2.11 4.07 10.45
C LEU A 98 -2.01 5.08 11.59
N PHE A 99 -1.19 6.10 11.41
CA PHE A 99 -1.16 7.24 12.32
C PHE A 99 -0.91 8.53 11.56
N TYR A 100 -1.61 9.56 11.98
CA TYR A 100 -1.52 10.87 11.38
C TYR A 100 -0.16 11.51 11.70
N ILE A 101 0.50 12.04 10.69
CA ILE A 101 1.72 12.83 10.82
C ILE A 101 1.41 14.29 10.49
N ASN A 102 0.86 14.54 9.32
CA ASN A 102 0.37 15.82 8.85
C ASN A 102 -0.61 15.63 7.69
N GLU A 103 -1.13 16.72 7.13
CA GLU A 103 -2.13 16.69 6.06
C GLU A 103 -1.72 15.89 4.80
N ARG A 104 -0.43 15.72 4.58
CA ARG A 104 0.12 15.03 3.40
C ARG A 104 0.84 13.73 3.71
N LYS A 105 0.95 13.36 4.98
CA LYS A 105 1.73 12.19 5.40
C LYS A 105 0.99 11.36 6.42
N ILE A 106 0.88 10.09 6.13
CA ILE A 106 0.41 9.07 7.07
C ILE A 106 1.58 8.13 7.38
N GLY A 107 1.78 7.84 8.64
CA GLY A 107 2.70 6.80 9.08
C GLY A 107 2.00 5.44 9.07
N VAL A 108 2.76 4.42 8.73
CA VAL A 108 2.32 3.02 8.71
C VAL A 108 3.22 2.22 9.63
N LYS A 109 2.60 1.52 10.57
CA LYS A 109 3.27 0.59 11.45
C LYS A 109 2.74 -0.82 11.19
N PHE A 110 3.63 -1.74 10.87
CA PHE A 110 3.30 -3.15 10.78
C PHE A 110 3.19 -3.74 12.19
N THR A 111 2.09 -4.44 12.48
CA THR A 111 1.82 -4.93 13.83
C THR A 111 1.85 -6.44 13.93
N HIS A 112 1.21 -7.14 13.01
CA HIS A 112 1.11 -8.59 13.03
C HIS A 112 1.22 -9.15 11.63
N ALA A 113 1.77 -10.35 11.49
CA ALA A 113 1.81 -11.08 10.24
C ALA A 113 1.36 -12.52 10.41
N GLY A 114 0.76 -13.08 9.37
CA GLY A 114 0.34 -14.47 9.37
C GLY A 114 -0.02 -14.97 7.99
N VAL A 115 -0.15 -16.28 7.88
CA VAL A 115 -0.58 -16.94 6.66
C VAL A 115 -2.10 -16.81 6.52
N MET A 116 -2.52 -16.43 5.33
CA MET A 116 -3.92 -16.28 4.97
C MET A 116 -4.28 -17.38 3.98
N GLY A 117 -5.27 -18.19 4.35
CA GLY A 117 -5.80 -19.25 3.49
C GLY A 117 -6.92 -18.78 2.56
N PRO A 118 -7.50 -19.70 1.77
CA PRO A 118 -8.52 -19.36 0.77
C PRO A 118 -9.82 -18.78 1.36
N LYS A 119 -10.06 -19.01 2.62
CA LYS A 119 -11.18 -18.39 3.38
C LYS A 119 -10.60 -17.40 4.38
N PHE A 120 -10.50 -16.16 3.95
CA PHE A 120 -10.13 -15.06 4.83
C PHE A 120 -11.22 -14.82 5.88
N GLY A 121 -10.85 -14.76 7.15
CA GLY A 121 -11.78 -14.51 8.23
C GLY A 121 -11.11 -14.21 9.57
N ARG A 122 -11.95 -13.95 10.59
CA ARG A 122 -11.52 -13.60 11.95
C ARG A 122 -10.49 -14.59 12.56
N LYS A 123 -10.60 -15.88 12.22
CA LYS A 123 -9.66 -16.91 12.71
C LYS A 123 -8.24 -16.68 12.20
N ASN A 124 -8.10 -16.25 10.93
CA ASN A 124 -6.80 -15.94 10.34
C ASN A 124 -6.17 -14.74 11.01
N ILE A 125 -6.95 -13.69 11.28
CA ILE A 125 -6.48 -12.48 11.97
C ILE A 125 -6.02 -12.81 13.40
N LYS A 126 -6.79 -13.61 14.13
CA LYS A 126 -6.43 -14.04 15.50
C LYS A 126 -5.17 -14.92 15.57
N ALA A 127 -4.87 -15.64 14.49
CA ALA A 127 -3.68 -16.49 14.41
C ALA A 127 -2.42 -15.73 13.98
N MET A 128 -2.53 -14.44 13.62
CA MET A 128 -1.38 -13.62 13.27
C MET A 128 -0.47 -13.39 14.46
N LYS A 129 0.84 -13.46 14.20
CA LYS A 129 1.88 -13.22 15.20
C LYS A 129 2.31 -11.75 15.18
N GLU A 130 2.56 -11.22 16.36
CA GLU A 130 3.12 -9.88 16.51
C GLU A 130 4.49 -9.78 15.84
N ILE A 131 4.73 -8.69 15.13
CA ILE A 131 6.00 -8.41 14.45
C ILE A 131 6.88 -7.60 15.40
N ASN A 132 8.12 -8.03 15.59
CA ASN A 132 9.09 -7.23 16.31
C ASN A 132 9.50 -6.02 15.44
N ASN A 133 9.13 -4.84 15.90
CA ASN A 133 9.23 -3.58 15.15
C ASN A 133 10.65 -3.06 14.91
N GLU A 134 11.66 -3.64 15.57
CA GLU A 134 13.06 -3.20 15.39
C GLU A 134 13.61 -3.50 13.99
N GLN A 135 13.05 -4.50 13.31
CA GLN A 135 13.49 -4.93 11.98
C GLN A 135 12.69 -4.32 10.81
N LEU A 136 11.51 -3.80 11.08
CA LEU A 136 10.58 -3.29 10.07
C LEU A 136 10.31 -1.81 10.32
N GLY A 137 11.26 -0.98 10.07
CA GLY A 137 11.16 0.46 10.30
C GLY A 137 9.79 1.07 9.93
N LEU A 138 9.45 2.15 10.57
CA LEU A 138 8.28 2.96 10.23
C LEU A 138 8.35 3.32 8.75
N SER A 139 7.37 2.90 7.98
CA SER A 139 7.22 3.35 6.60
C SER A 139 6.33 4.58 6.56
N LEU A 140 6.76 5.58 5.81
CA LEU A 140 5.97 6.77 5.53
C LEU A 140 5.27 6.56 4.19
N ILE A 141 3.96 6.68 4.17
CA ILE A 141 3.20 6.78 2.93
C ILE A 141 2.99 8.26 2.65
N HIS A 142 3.59 8.74 1.57
CA HIS A 142 3.22 10.01 0.98
C HIS A 142 1.91 9.79 0.22
N ILE A 143 0.90 10.58 0.54
CA ILE A 143 -0.39 10.48 -0.11
C ILE A 143 -0.36 11.44 -1.31
N SER A 144 -0.16 10.89 -2.48
CA SER A 144 -0.56 11.48 -3.74
C SER A 144 -1.94 10.95 -4.10
N GLU A 145 -2.69 11.67 -4.90
CA GLU A 145 -4.06 11.31 -5.27
C GLU A 145 -4.20 9.83 -5.62
N PRO A 146 -5.21 9.15 -5.07
CA PRO A 146 -5.34 7.72 -5.22
C PRO A 146 -5.67 7.37 -6.67
N THR A 147 -4.83 6.55 -7.28
CA THR A 147 -5.28 5.73 -8.40
C THR A 147 -6.48 4.93 -7.91
N ARG A 148 -7.61 4.99 -8.62
CA ARG A 148 -8.92 4.49 -8.21
C ARG A 148 -8.86 3.14 -7.52
N PRO A 149 -9.63 2.94 -6.42
CA PRO A 149 -9.78 1.64 -5.79
C PRO A 149 -10.35 0.63 -6.80
N TYR A 150 -10.00 -0.61 -6.59
CA TYR A 150 -10.60 -1.75 -7.29
C TYR A 150 -12.09 -1.85 -6.99
#